data_f92a7cfbf4decc04c319b312eb27f9b0
#
_entry.id   f92a7cfbf4decc04c319b312eb27f9b0
#
_cell.length_a   1.000
_cell.length_b   1.000
_cell.length_c   1.000
_cell.angle_alpha   90.00
_cell.angle_beta   90.00
_cell.angle_gamma   90.00
#
_symmetry.space_group_name_H-M   'P 1'
#
loop_
_entity.id
_entity.type
_entity.pdbx_description
1 polymer ?
#
loop_
_entity_poly.entity_id
_entity_poly.type
_entity_poly.pdbx_seq_one_letter_code
_entity_poly.pdbx_strand_id
1 'polypeptide(L)'
;MYILGISAFYHDSAACLLKDGEIIAAAQEERFTRKKHDAGFPRHAIQYCLKEAGIAASQIDNVVYYEKPFVKFERLLETYLAFAPKGFISFSKAMPVWIKDKLFQKSALIKELKSTLDESVDWRERLLFSEHHLSHAASAYYPSPFESAAVLTLDGVGEWTTTSLAIGKGRDLKVVKEIHFPHSLGLLYSAFTYYTGFKVNSGEYKVMGLAPYGEPRYADLIREKLITVADDGSFQLDMSYFDYATGLTMTNKKFDALFGGPPRTSETDLTQREMDLAASVQKVTEDIVIELAKGIAKETGERNLCLAGGVALNCVANGILFREKIFDNIWIQPAAGDAGGALGAALSTWYLHHKKERITSKERDAMKGAYLGPEFADTEIEAELVACGAIFKKLSEEELIDAVATALGDEKAVGWMQGRMEFGPRALGGRSIIADPRSPAMQKQLNLKVKYRESFRPFAPSVLQEDVNEWFEHNSDSPYMLLVANVKEDKRRAMTKDEEVLFGIDKLNVPRSTVPAITHVDYSARIQTVHADTNPRYHAVISQFKEKTGCPLVVNTSFNVRGEPIICTPTDAFKCFMGTEMDVLAVGNFLLYKEQQDEALKENYEERYELD
;
A
#
# COMPACT_ATOMS: atom_id res chain seq x y z
N MET A 1 26.45 -7.82 11.90
CA MET A 1 26.45 -6.53 11.16
C MET A 1 25.04 -5.99 11.15
N TYR A 2 24.85 -4.74 11.58
CA TYR A 2 23.56 -4.07 11.58
C TYR A 2 23.52 -3.01 10.49
N ILE A 3 22.50 -3.05 9.63
CA ILE A 3 22.30 -2.09 8.55
C ILE A 3 20.93 -1.44 8.73
N LEU A 4 20.91 -0.11 8.85
CA LEU A 4 19.69 0.68 8.96
C LEU A 4 19.37 1.34 7.62
N GLY A 5 18.28 0.95 6.97
CA GLY A 5 17.76 1.59 5.78
C GLY A 5 16.75 2.67 6.14
N ILE A 6 16.76 3.77 5.39
CA ILE A 6 15.90 4.94 5.62
C ILE A 6 15.31 5.44 4.30
N SER A 7 13.99 5.66 4.27
CA SER A 7 13.30 6.51 3.29
C SER A 7 12.78 7.77 3.99
N ALA A 8 12.93 8.94 3.38
CA ALA A 8 12.50 10.21 3.97
C ALA A 8 12.50 11.37 2.97
N PHE A 9 11.90 12.52 3.37
CA PHE A 9 11.90 13.81 2.69
C PHE A 9 11.14 13.86 1.34
N TYR A 10 10.19 12.94 1.16
CA TYR A 10 9.25 13.01 0.05
C TYR A 10 7.84 12.62 0.52
N HIS A 11 7.52 11.36 0.67
CA HIS A 11 6.32 10.83 1.33
C HIS A 11 6.65 9.45 1.91
N ASP A 12 5.79 8.94 2.79
CA ASP A 12 5.89 7.59 3.36
C ASP A 12 7.24 7.25 3.99
N SER A 13 7.76 8.17 4.81
CA SER A 13 9.02 7.96 5.52
C SER A 13 8.99 6.68 6.35
N ALA A 14 10.08 5.93 6.32
CA ALA A 14 10.19 4.64 6.99
C ALA A 14 11.63 4.31 7.38
N ALA A 15 11.76 3.37 8.31
CA ALA A 15 13.02 2.74 8.67
C ALA A 15 12.91 1.22 8.63
N CYS A 16 14.00 0.55 8.29
CA CYS A 16 14.15 -0.88 8.35
C CYS A 16 15.53 -1.25 8.90
N LEU A 17 15.60 -2.18 9.85
CA LEU A 17 16.84 -2.68 10.42
C LEU A 17 17.08 -4.13 10.04
N LEU A 18 18.25 -4.39 9.45
CA LEU A 18 18.76 -5.72 9.20
C LEU A 18 19.82 -6.10 10.24
N LYS A 19 19.86 -7.39 10.58
CA LYS A 19 20.96 -8.03 11.31
C LYS A 19 21.45 -9.21 10.49
N ASP A 20 22.69 -9.15 10.02
CA ASP A 20 23.31 -10.22 9.22
C ASP A 20 22.46 -10.67 8.02
N GLY A 21 21.73 -9.73 7.40
CA GLY A 21 20.83 -9.96 6.26
C GLY A 21 19.39 -10.33 6.62
N GLU A 22 19.12 -10.64 7.89
CA GLU A 22 17.77 -10.90 8.38
C GLU A 22 17.03 -9.59 8.69
N ILE A 23 15.75 -9.50 8.28
CA ILE A 23 14.87 -8.37 8.59
C ILE A 23 14.41 -8.51 10.05
N ILE A 24 14.84 -7.59 10.92
CA ILE A 24 14.49 -7.58 12.34
C ILE A 24 13.23 -6.78 12.59
N ALA A 25 13.19 -5.55 12.05
CA ALA A 25 12.07 -4.64 12.22
C ALA A 25 11.99 -3.66 11.06
N ALA A 26 10.76 -3.22 10.74
CA ALA A 26 10.50 -2.13 9.82
C ALA A 26 9.21 -1.42 10.20
N ALA A 27 9.19 -0.09 10.09
CA ALA A 27 7.99 0.70 10.36
C ALA A 27 7.99 2.01 9.56
N GLN A 28 6.77 2.49 9.26
CA GLN A 28 6.54 3.81 8.67
C GLN A 28 6.42 4.84 9.80
N GLU A 29 6.98 6.04 9.60
CA GLU A 29 6.97 7.13 10.58
C GLU A 29 5.56 7.63 10.90
N GLU A 30 4.67 7.64 9.91
CA GLU A 30 3.28 8.06 10.06
C GLU A 30 2.51 7.27 11.13
N ARG A 31 2.92 6.01 11.42
CA ARG A 31 2.30 5.16 12.44
C ARG A 31 2.48 5.73 13.85
N PHE A 32 3.61 6.41 14.08
CA PHE A 32 3.97 7.03 15.36
C PHE A 32 3.53 8.49 15.44
N THR A 33 3.76 9.27 14.38
CA THR A 33 3.44 10.72 14.35
C THR A 33 1.96 10.99 14.15
N ARG A 34 1.19 10.01 13.73
CA ARG A 34 -0.23 10.10 13.36
C ARG A 34 -0.49 11.10 12.22
N LYS A 35 0.52 11.35 11.40
CA LYS A 35 0.49 12.22 10.23
C LYS A 35 0.56 11.36 8.98
N LYS A 36 -0.54 11.27 8.23
CA LYS A 36 -0.60 10.44 7.02
C LYS A 36 0.40 10.94 5.97
N HIS A 37 1.12 9.98 5.35
CA HIS A 37 2.19 10.25 4.39
C HIS A 37 3.28 11.18 4.95
N ASP A 38 3.65 11.02 6.23
CA ASP A 38 4.69 11.84 6.87
C ASP A 38 5.98 11.79 6.05
N ALA A 39 6.43 12.96 5.61
CA ALA A 39 7.64 13.15 4.81
C ALA A 39 8.89 13.43 5.67
N GLY A 40 8.73 13.57 6.98
CA GLY A 40 9.82 13.91 7.91
C GLY A 40 10.92 12.86 7.99
N PHE A 41 11.98 13.14 8.73
CA PHE A 41 12.98 12.13 9.07
C PHE A 41 12.36 11.08 10.00
N PRO A 42 12.51 9.76 9.77
CA PRO A 42 11.76 8.71 10.47
C PRO A 42 12.34 8.41 11.87
N ARG A 43 12.30 9.39 12.76
CA ARG A 43 12.92 9.32 14.10
C ARG A 43 12.33 8.20 14.96
N HIS A 44 11.00 8.12 15.01
CA HIS A 44 10.31 7.16 15.85
C HIS A 44 10.43 5.74 15.26
N ALA A 45 10.34 5.60 13.94
CA ALA A 45 10.55 4.32 13.27
C ALA A 45 11.97 3.79 13.49
N ILE A 46 12.99 4.64 13.45
CA ILE A 46 14.38 4.29 13.77
C ILE A 46 14.51 3.85 15.23
N GLN A 47 13.98 4.64 16.18
CA GLN A 47 14.01 4.31 17.60
C GLN A 47 13.33 2.98 17.90
N TYR A 48 12.17 2.74 17.26
CA TYR A 48 11.49 1.46 17.34
C TYR A 48 12.37 0.31 16.84
N CYS A 49 12.99 0.42 15.66
CA CYS A 49 13.85 -0.62 15.11
C CYS A 49 15.04 -0.96 16.03
N LEU A 50 15.65 0.05 16.67
CA LEU A 50 16.75 -0.16 17.63
C LEU A 50 16.26 -0.83 18.92
N LYS A 51 15.10 -0.39 19.45
CA LYS A 51 14.48 -0.99 20.64
C LYS A 51 14.16 -2.46 20.39
N GLU A 52 13.57 -2.78 19.25
CA GLU A 52 13.22 -4.15 18.87
C GLU A 52 14.43 -5.07 18.75
N ALA A 53 15.53 -4.55 18.21
CA ALA A 53 16.79 -5.29 18.13
C ALA A 53 17.58 -5.34 19.43
N GLY A 54 17.22 -4.55 20.44
CA GLY A 54 17.94 -4.44 21.71
C GLY A 54 19.36 -3.89 21.57
N ILE A 55 19.58 -2.95 20.63
CA ILE A 55 20.92 -2.41 20.33
C ILE A 55 21.02 -0.90 20.57
N ALA A 56 22.24 -0.45 20.88
CA ALA A 56 22.59 0.97 20.89
C ALA A 56 22.90 1.46 19.45
N ALA A 57 22.71 2.74 19.21
CA ALA A 57 22.98 3.37 17.91
C ALA A 57 24.44 3.19 17.43
N SER A 58 25.39 3.14 18.35
CA SER A 58 26.83 2.91 18.06
C SER A 58 27.12 1.55 17.42
N GLN A 59 26.20 0.58 17.54
CA GLN A 59 26.34 -0.76 16.96
C GLN A 59 25.86 -0.85 15.51
N ILE A 60 25.27 0.21 14.95
CA ILE A 60 24.89 0.28 13.54
C ILE A 60 26.16 0.41 12.71
N ASP A 61 26.41 -0.55 11.83
CA ASP A 61 27.57 -0.53 10.92
C ASP A 61 27.37 0.44 9.75
N ASN A 62 26.19 0.41 9.12
CA ASN A 62 25.83 1.32 8.04
C ASN A 62 24.42 1.88 8.20
N VAL A 63 24.24 3.12 7.79
CA VAL A 63 22.96 3.76 7.51
C VAL A 63 22.85 3.97 6.00
N VAL A 64 21.75 3.57 5.39
CA VAL A 64 21.59 3.66 3.95
C VAL A 64 20.33 4.45 3.61
N TYR A 65 20.52 5.51 2.86
CA TYR A 65 19.43 6.34 2.34
C TYR A 65 18.98 5.80 0.98
N TYR A 66 17.66 5.75 0.73
CA TYR A 66 17.02 4.99 -0.35
C TYR A 66 17.12 5.63 -1.76
N GLU A 67 17.61 6.88 -1.86
CA GLU A 67 17.78 7.60 -3.14
C GLU A 67 19.10 8.39 -3.19
N LYS A 68 19.51 8.83 -4.38
CA LYS A 68 20.68 9.69 -4.61
C LYS A 68 20.26 11.16 -4.81
N PRO A 69 20.32 12.01 -3.78
CA PRO A 69 19.79 13.37 -3.83
C PRO A 69 20.37 14.27 -4.91
N PHE A 70 21.67 14.11 -5.23
CA PHE A 70 22.31 14.91 -6.25
C PHE A 70 21.80 14.60 -7.67
N VAL A 71 21.56 13.32 -7.97
CA VAL A 71 21.01 12.90 -9.27
C VAL A 71 19.56 13.38 -9.40
N LYS A 72 18.79 13.36 -8.31
CA LYS A 72 17.44 13.93 -8.28
C LYS A 72 17.43 15.44 -8.52
N PHE A 73 18.39 16.17 -7.95
CA PHE A 73 18.55 17.59 -8.17
C PHE A 73 18.95 17.90 -9.64
N GLU A 74 19.87 17.12 -10.22
CA GLU A 74 20.26 17.19 -11.63
C GLU A 74 19.03 17.04 -12.54
N ARG A 75 18.21 16.01 -12.35
CA ARG A 75 16.97 15.84 -13.11
C ARG A 75 16.08 17.08 -13.05
N LEU A 76 15.89 17.66 -11.86
CA LEU A 76 15.05 18.86 -11.71
C LEU A 76 15.60 20.00 -12.55
N LEU A 77 16.91 20.25 -12.53
CA LEU A 77 17.54 21.30 -13.32
C LEU A 77 17.41 21.04 -14.83
N GLU A 78 17.76 19.85 -15.29
CA GLU A 78 17.71 19.49 -16.71
C GLU A 78 16.29 19.53 -17.26
N THR A 79 15.29 19.11 -16.45
CA THR A 79 13.88 19.21 -16.83
C THR A 79 13.48 20.65 -17.13
N TYR A 80 13.81 21.60 -16.25
CA TYR A 80 13.45 23.01 -16.50
C TYR A 80 14.22 23.61 -17.68
N LEU A 81 15.46 23.22 -17.89
CA LEU A 81 16.23 23.63 -19.07
C LEU A 81 15.60 23.09 -20.37
N ALA A 82 15.22 21.82 -20.40
CA ALA A 82 14.61 21.17 -21.55
C ALA A 82 13.25 21.77 -21.95
N PHE A 83 12.46 22.24 -20.97
CA PHE A 83 11.15 22.84 -21.21
C PHE A 83 11.16 24.37 -21.29
N ALA A 84 12.32 25.03 -21.15
CA ALA A 84 12.41 26.50 -21.20
C ALA A 84 11.80 27.09 -22.49
N PRO A 85 11.09 28.24 -22.42
CA PRO A 85 10.84 29.09 -21.24
C PRO A 85 9.63 28.69 -20.37
N LYS A 86 8.99 27.54 -20.63
CA LYS A 86 7.88 27.05 -19.80
C LYS A 86 8.37 26.75 -18.38
N GLY A 87 7.51 26.98 -17.39
CA GLY A 87 7.81 26.65 -16.00
C GLY A 87 8.69 27.66 -15.25
N PHE A 88 8.99 28.85 -15.80
CA PHE A 88 9.84 29.85 -15.13
C PHE A 88 9.30 30.24 -13.74
N ILE A 89 7.99 30.38 -13.58
CA ILE A 89 7.35 30.76 -12.31
C ILE A 89 7.52 29.65 -11.25
N SER A 90 7.27 28.39 -11.63
CA SER A 90 7.46 27.24 -10.74
C SER A 90 8.94 27.04 -10.40
N PHE A 91 9.84 27.19 -11.38
CA PHE A 91 11.28 27.15 -11.17
C PHE A 91 11.75 28.19 -10.14
N SER A 92 11.35 29.45 -10.32
CA SER A 92 11.76 30.53 -9.41
C SER A 92 11.28 30.35 -7.97
N LYS A 93 10.13 29.70 -7.76
CA LYS A 93 9.60 29.36 -6.45
C LYS A 93 10.28 28.12 -5.84
N ALA A 94 10.52 27.11 -6.64
CA ALA A 94 11.04 25.84 -6.20
C ALA A 94 12.57 25.82 -5.98
N MET A 95 13.32 26.57 -6.78
CA MET A 95 14.79 26.54 -6.75
C MET A 95 15.40 26.87 -5.39
N PRO A 96 14.97 27.92 -4.64
CA PRO A 96 15.52 28.19 -3.32
C PRO A 96 15.29 27.05 -2.32
N VAL A 97 14.14 26.38 -2.41
CA VAL A 97 13.80 25.23 -1.57
C VAL A 97 14.67 24.03 -1.94
N TRP A 98 14.82 23.73 -3.24
CA TRP A 98 15.58 22.58 -3.71
C TRP A 98 17.08 22.69 -3.44
N ILE A 99 17.65 23.89 -3.59
CA ILE A 99 19.05 24.13 -3.21
C ILE A 99 19.24 23.80 -1.74
N LYS A 100 18.36 24.30 -0.87
CA LYS A 100 18.45 24.07 0.57
C LYS A 100 18.22 22.59 0.92
N ASP A 101 17.18 21.97 0.36
CA ASP A 101 16.71 20.66 0.82
C ASP A 101 17.41 19.49 0.10
N LYS A 102 17.78 19.64 -1.18
CA LYS A 102 18.37 18.54 -1.97
C LYS A 102 19.89 18.62 -2.08
N LEU A 103 20.44 19.79 -2.31
CA LEU A 103 21.89 19.96 -2.42
C LEU A 103 22.61 19.71 -1.08
N PHE A 104 22.00 20.09 0.04
CA PHE A 104 22.55 19.88 1.39
C PHE A 104 21.94 18.66 2.11
N GLN A 105 21.21 17.80 1.42
CA GLN A 105 20.50 16.67 2.04
C GLN A 105 21.42 15.72 2.80
N LYS A 106 22.66 15.46 2.31
CA LYS A 106 23.65 14.67 3.07
C LYS A 106 23.97 15.29 4.43
N SER A 107 24.14 16.61 4.48
CA SER A 107 24.42 17.31 5.74
C SER A 107 23.20 17.33 6.66
N ALA A 108 21.98 17.46 6.07
CA ALA A 108 20.73 17.35 6.81
C ALA A 108 20.55 15.96 7.42
N LEU A 109 20.77 14.89 6.64
CA LEU A 109 20.74 13.51 7.12
C LEU A 109 21.71 13.28 8.29
N ILE A 110 22.96 13.75 8.16
CA ILE A 110 23.95 13.60 9.24
C ILE A 110 23.51 14.35 10.50
N LYS A 111 22.94 15.55 10.36
CA LYS A 111 22.40 16.33 11.48
C LYS A 111 21.23 15.59 12.15
N GLU A 112 20.31 15.04 11.35
CA GLU A 112 19.17 14.27 11.86
C GLU A 112 19.64 12.99 12.58
N LEU A 113 20.58 12.25 12.01
CA LEU A 113 21.16 11.05 12.63
C LEU A 113 21.83 11.38 13.98
N LYS A 114 22.63 12.46 14.05
CA LYS A 114 23.24 12.90 15.29
C LYS A 114 22.22 13.25 16.36
N SER A 115 21.19 14.02 16.00
CA SER A 115 20.15 14.47 16.94
C SER A 115 19.21 13.34 17.39
N THR A 116 19.01 12.32 16.56
CA THR A 116 18.07 11.23 16.81
C THR A 116 18.70 10.05 17.52
N LEU A 117 19.97 9.76 17.20
CA LEU A 117 20.65 8.54 17.61
C LEU A 117 21.79 8.82 18.62
N ASP A 118 22.94 9.26 18.14
CA ASP A 118 24.13 9.45 18.95
C ASP A 118 25.05 10.50 18.31
N GLU A 119 25.32 11.59 19.03
CA GLU A 119 26.22 12.68 18.59
C GLU A 119 27.68 12.26 18.51
N SER A 120 28.09 11.23 19.29
CA SER A 120 29.49 10.76 19.37
C SER A 120 29.90 9.91 18.17
N VAL A 121 28.93 9.38 17.39
CA VAL A 121 29.17 8.52 16.22
C VAL A 121 29.47 9.39 15.00
N ASP A 122 30.50 9.05 14.25
CA ASP A 122 30.76 9.69 12.94
C ASP A 122 29.88 9.04 11.86
N TRP A 123 28.68 9.57 11.72
CA TRP A 123 27.72 9.12 10.73
C TRP A 123 28.14 9.38 9.28
N ARG A 124 29.16 10.21 9.01
CA ARG A 124 29.65 10.49 7.64
C ARG A 124 30.27 9.27 7.01
N GLU A 125 30.98 8.48 7.80
CA GLU A 125 31.65 7.26 7.35
C GLU A 125 30.68 6.08 7.21
N ARG A 126 29.57 6.11 7.95
CA ARG A 126 28.57 5.03 7.96
C ARG A 126 27.40 5.26 7.00
N LEU A 127 27.23 6.50 6.49
CA LEU A 127 26.10 6.87 5.61
C LEU A 127 26.39 6.53 4.15
N LEU A 128 25.56 5.63 3.61
CA LEU A 128 25.54 5.20 2.22
C LEU A 128 24.27 5.69 1.50
N PHE A 129 24.27 5.65 0.18
CA PHE A 129 23.15 6.01 -0.67
C PHE A 129 22.91 4.89 -1.69
N SER A 130 21.69 4.42 -1.79
CA SER A 130 21.24 3.53 -2.86
C SER A 130 20.56 4.35 -3.96
N GLU A 131 20.39 3.78 -5.16
CA GLU A 131 19.53 4.36 -6.18
C GLU A 131 18.07 4.02 -5.88
N HIS A 132 17.13 4.92 -6.17
CA HIS A 132 15.72 4.77 -5.84
C HIS A 132 15.12 3.49 -6.46
N HIS A 133 15.27 3.29 -7.78
CA HIS A 133 14.75 2.09 -8.44
C HIS A 133 15.50 0.80 -8.06
N LEU A 134 16.80 0.89 -7.73
CA LEU A 134 17.53 -0.24 -7.15
C LEU A 134 16.99 -0.59 -5.75
N SER A 135 16.64 0.42 -4.94
CA SER A 135 16.02 0.20 -3.63
C SER A 135 14.66 -0.49 -3.77
N HIS A 136 13.81 -0.06 -4.71
CA HIS A 136 12.56 -0.76 -5.01
C HIS A 136 12.80 -2.19 -5.50
N ALA A 137 13.67 -2.40 -6.47
CA ALA A 137 13.97 -3.73 -7.00
C ALA A 137 14.53 -4.66 -5.93
N ALA A 138 15.43 -4.17 -5.08
CA ALA A 138 16.01 -4.92 -3.97
C ALA A 138 14.95 -5.28 -2.91
N SER A 139 14.00 -4.36 -2.62
CA SER A 139 12.91 -4.61 -1.68
C SER A 139 11.98 -5.74 -2.13
N ALA A 140 11.85 -5.96 -3.45
CA ALA A 140 11.05 -7.04 -4.00
C ALA A 140 11.86 -8.33 -4.20
N TYR A 141 13.04 -8.25 -4.77
CA TYR A 141 13.80 -9.44 -5.12
C TYR A 141 14.33 -10.20 -3.89
N TYR A 142 15.02 -9.52 -2.99
CA TYR A 142 15.73 -10.21 -1.91
C TYR A 142 14.81 -10.90 -0.88
N PRO A 143 13.64 -10.33 -0.50
CA PRO A 143 12.73 -11.07 0.37
C PRO A 143 11.93 -12.17 -0.35
N SER A 144 11.85 -12.14 -1.70
CA SER A 144 11.09 -13.14 -2.44
C SER A 144 11.65 -14.54 -2.26
N PRO A 145 10.84 -15.61 -2.47
CA PRO A 145 11.32 -16.99 -2.38
C PRO A 145 12.11 -17.44 -3.62
N PHE A 146 12.36 -16.56 -4.61
CA PHE A 146 12.93 -16.94 -5.91
C PHE A 146 14.44 -16.82 -5.93
N GLU A 147 15.12 -17.85 -6.39
CA GLU A 147 16.57 -17.84 -6.63
C GLU A 147 16.94 -16.97 -7.85
N SER A 148 16.07 -16.95 -8.87
CA SER A 148 16.18 -16.10 -10.05
C SER A 148 14.82 -15.51 -10.39
N ALA A 149 14.78 -14.22 -10.74
CA ALA A 149 13.56 -13.53 -11.16
C ALA A 149 13.86 -12.30 -12.01
N ALA A 150 12.94 -11.99 -12.92
CA ALA A 150 12.80 -10.63 -13.44
C ALA A 150 12.16 -9.75 -12.35
N VAL A 151 12.60 -8.50 -12.24
CA VAL A 151 12.05 -7.54 -11.28
C VAL A 151 11.57 -6.31 -12.05
N LEU A 152 10.28 -6.12 -12.10
CA LEU A 152 9.66 -4.96 -12.71
C LEU A 152 9.31 -3.94 -11.63
N THR A 153 9.93 -2.77 -11.70
CA THR A 153 9.61 -1.65 -10.83
C THR A 153 8.84 -0.59 -11.62
N LEU A 154 7.64 -0.26 -11.16
CA LEU A 154 6.75 0.74 -11.75
C LEU A 154 6.40 1.80 -10.71
N ASP A 155 6.89 3.02 -10.92
CA ASP A 155 6.73 4.10 -9.95
C ASP A 155 6.30 5.43 -10.59
N GLY A 156 6.07 6.44 -9.75
CA GLY A 156 5.87 7.82 -10.22
C GLY A 156 7.15 8.36 -10.84
N VAL A 157 8.16 8.59 -10.03
CA VAL A 157 9.51 8.99 -10.44
C VAL A 157 10.52 8.89 -9.30
N GLY A 158 11.63 8.21 -9.55
CA GLY A 158 12.82 8.21 -8.70
C GLY A 158 13.76 9.39 -8.98
N GLU A 159 15.05 9.12 -9.17
CA GLU A 159 15.98 10.14 -9.66
C GLU A 159 15.62 10.56 -11.08
N TRP A 160 15.76 9.66 -12.04
CA TRP A 160 15.33 9.78 -13.44
C TRP A 160 14.32 8.71 -13.82
N THR A 161 14.53 7.51 -13.33
CA THR A 161 13.81 6.31 -13.70
C THR A 161 12.38 6.35 -13.16
N THR A 162 11.44 5.93 -14.00
CA THR A 162 10.00 5.79 -13.70
C THR A 162 9.55 4.33 -13.79
N THR A 163 10.23 3.56 -14.65
CA THR A 163 10.03 2.13 -14.84
C THR A 163 11.39 1.48 -15.04
N SER A 164 11.66 0.38 -14.35
CA SER A 164 12.90 -0.38 -14.54
C SER A 164 12.66 -1.88 -14.58
N LEU A 165 13.44 -2.55 -15.42
CA LEU A 165 13.63 -3.99 -15.41
C LEU A 165 14.98 -4.31 -14.79
N ALA A 166 14.98 -5.09 -13.71
CA ALA A 166 16.19 -5.68 -13.18
C ALA A 166 16.12 -7.21 -13.28
N ILE A 167 17.30 -7.85 -13.32
CA ILE A 167 17.44 -9.30 -13.23
C ILE A 167 18.15 -9.62 -11.93
N GLY A 168 17.48 -10.45 -11.11
CA GLY A 168 18.02 -10.99 -9.88
C GLY A 168 18.45 -12.45 -10.08
N LYS A 169 19.66 -12.81 -9.62
CA LYS A 169 20.16 -14.19 -9.60
C LYS A 169 21.08 -14.41 -8.41
N GLY A 170 20.68 -15.27 -7.47
CA GLY A 170 21.40 -15.41 -6.20
C GLY A 170 21.50 -14.08 -5.48
N ARG A 171 22.71 -13.62 -5.16
CA ARG A 171 22.94 -12.30 -4.54
C ARG A 171 22.96 -11.14 -5.54
N ASP A 172 23.16 -11.42 -6.83
CA ASP A 172 23.30 -10.38 -7.84
C ASP A 172 21.94 -9.84 -8.26
N LEU A 173 21.83 -8.51 -8.34
CA LEU A 173 20.66 -7.80 -8.81
C LEU A 173 21.15 -6.65 -9.71
N LYS A 174 20.76 -6.67 -10.99
CA LYS A 174 21.23 -5.70 -11.96
C LYS A 174 20.05 -5.10 -12.72
N VAL A 175 19.93 -3.78 -12.71
CA VAL A 175 19.03 -3.03 -13.57
C VAL A 175 19.57 -3.12 -15.01
N VAL A 176 18.74 -3.54 -15.96
CA VAL A 176 19.11 -3.80 -17.36
C VAL A 176 18.40 -2.89 -18.35
N LYS A 177 17.20 -2.40 -18.01
CA LYS A 177 16.43 -1.44 -18.82
C LYS A 177 15.71 -0.43 -17.94
N GLU A 178 15.50 0.77 -18.48
CA GLU A 178 14.82 1.86 -17.78
C GLU A 178 13.99 2.70 -18.76
N ILE A 179 12.85 3.19 -18.27
CA ILE A 179 12.12 4.30 -18.86
C ILE A 179 12.30 5.49 -17.92
N HIS A 180 12.63 6.64 -18.49
CA HIS A 180 12.94 7.83 -17.72
C HIS A 180 11.81 8.87 -17.75
N PHE A 181 11.80 9.70 -16.74
CA PHE A 181 11.00 10.91 -16.68
C PHE A 181 11.22 11.77 -17.94
N PRO A 182 10.16 12.33 -18.55
CA PRO A 182 8.81 12.49 -18.00
C PRO A 182 7.84 11.34 -18.33
N HIS A 183 8.27 10.28 -18.97
CA HIS A 183 7.42 9.16 -19.36
C HIS A 183 7.23 8.21 -18.16
N SER A 184 6.03 8.19 -17.59
CA SER A 184 5.71 7.42 -16.38
C SER A 184 4.28 6.92 -16.40
N LEU A 185 4.08 5.62 -16.18
CA LEU A 185 2.76 5.03 -16.03
C LEU A 185 2.12 5.49 -14.70
N GLY A 186 2.90 5.62 -13.64
CA GLY A 186 2.46 6.16 -12.36
C GLY A 186 1.97 7.61 -12.48
N LEU A 187 2.72 8.47 -13.17
CA LEU A 187 2.30 9.87 -13.38
C LEU A 187 1.12 9.99 -14.35
N LEU A 188 0.98 9.10 -15.34
CA LEU A 188 -0.23 9.02 -16.16
C LEU A 188 -1.44 8.72 -15.27
N TYR A 189 -1.35 7.71 -14.42
CA TYR A 189 -2.43 7.36 -13.48
C TYR A 189 -2.73 8.52 -12.51
N SER A 190 -1.70 9.16 -11.97
CA SER A 190 -1.83 10.34 -11.10
C SER A 190 -2.43 11.55 -11.82
N ALA A 191 -2.20 11.73 -13.13
CA ALA A 191 -2.85 12.77 -13.91
C ALA A 191 -4.37 12.57 -13.99
N PHE A 192 -4.83 11.32 -14.17
CA PHE A 192 -6.25 10.99 -14.10
C PHE A 192 -6.81 11.05 -12.67
N THR A 193 -6.01 10.72 -11.65
CA THR A 193 -6.37 10.91 -10.23
C THR A 193 -6.68 12.38 -9.96
N TYR A 194 -5.77 13.28 -10.37
CA TYR A 194 -6.00 14.73 -10.30
C TYR A 194 -7.24 15.15 -11.09
N TYR A 195 -7.37 14.67 -12.32
CA TYR A 195 -8.43 15.09 -13.24
C TYR A 195 -9.83 14.65 -12.78
N THR A 196 -9.93 13.50 -12.10
CA THR A 196 -11.16 13.03 -11.45
C THR A 196 -11.41 13.67 -10.08
N GLY A 197 -10.59 14.65 -9.68
CA GLY A 197 -10.75 15.47 -8.46
C GLY A 197 -10.30 14.78 -7.18
N PHE A 198 -9.45 13.77 -7.27
CA PHE A 198 -8.81 13.13 -6.11
C PHE A 198 -7.39 13.66 -5.90
N LYS A 199 -6.93 13.60 -4.65
CA LYS A 199 -5.59 14.06 -4.27
C LYS A 199 -4.53 13.10 -4.79
N VAL A 200 -3.55 13.59 -5.54
CA VAL A 200 -2.40 12.81 -6.03
C VAL A 200 -1.57 12.27 -4.86
N ASN A 201 -0.95 11.12 -5.03
CA ASN A 201 -0.19 10.33 -4.05
C ASN A 201 -1.03 9.71 -2.91
N SER A 202 -2.33 9.96 -2.89
CA SER A 202 -3.22 9.37 -1.90
C SER A 202 -4.61 8.99 -2.45
N GLY A 203 -4.92 9.33 -3.68
CA GLY A 203 -6.22 9.09 -4.31
C GLY A 203 -6.22 8.05 -5.42
N GLU A 204 -5.07 7.52 -5.83
CA GLU A 204 -4.94 6.53 -6.90
C GLU A 204 -5.79 5.28 -6.64
N TYR A 205 -5.84 4.82 -5.38
CA TYR A 205 -6.69 3.69 -5.01
C TYR A 205 -8.21 4.01 -5.07
N LYS A 206 -8.60 5.31 -5.01
CA LYS A 206 -9.99 5.73 -5.21
C LYS A 206 -10.38 5.60 -6.68
N VAL A 207 -9.50 6.01 -7.59
CA VAL A 207 -9.67 5.83 -9.05
C VAL A 207 -9.79 4.34 -9.39
N MET A 208 -8.91 3.49 -8.84
CA MET A 208 -8.97 2.05 -9.01
C MET A 208 -10.30 1.45 -8.51
N GLY A 209 -10.81 1.92 -7.35
CA GLY A 209 -12.09 1.49 -6.79
C GLY A 209 -13.32 2.04 -7.54
N LEU A 210 -13.17 3.17 -8.25
CA LEU A 210 -14.22 3.80 -9.06
C LEU A 210 -14.34 3.16 -10.45
N ALA A 211 -13.26 2.61 -10.99
CA ALA A 211 -13.18 2.08 -12.35
C ALA A 211 -14.31 1.07 -12.71
N PRO A 212 -14.70 0.10 -11.86
CA PRO A 212 -15.76 -0.86 -12.17
C PRO A 212 -17.17 -0.27 -12.30
N TYR A 213 -17.37 0.99 -11.90
CA TYR A 213 -18.65 1.69 -12.07
C TYR A 213 -18.79 2.37 -13.43
N GLY A 214 -17.69 2.52 -14.18
CA GLY A 214 -17.66 3.13 -15.51
C GLY A 214 -17.48 2.12 -16.64
N GLU A 215 -17.47 2.64 -17.87
CA GLU A 215 -17.06 1.94 -19.07
C GLU A 215 -15.77 2.54 -19.61
N PRO A 216 -14.84 1.73 -20.17
CA PRO A 216 -13.54 2.22 -20.66
C PRO A 216 -13.65 2.94 -22.02
N ARG A 217 -14.60 3.88 -22.17
CA ARG A 217 -14.94 4.57 -23.44
C ARG A 217 -13.78 5.41 -23.98
N TYR A 218 -12.88 5.86 -23.12
CA TYR A 218 -11.76 6.69 -23.50
C TYR A 218 -10.45 5.90 -23.63
N ALA A 219 -10.44 4.57 -23.47
CA ALA A 219 -9.21 3.78 -23.49
C ALA A 219 -8.48 3.91 -24.84
N ASP A 220 -9.19 3.76 -25.96
CA ASP A 220 -8.60 3.93 -27.29
C ASP A 220 -8.10 5.36 -27.53
N LEU A 221 -8.85 6.37 -27.06
CA LEU A 221 -8.45 7.77 -27.14
C LEU A 221 -7.17 8.06 -26.32
N ILE A 222 -7.04 7.47 -25.14
CA ILE A 222 -5.81 7.56 -24.32
C ILE A 222 -4.63 6.95 -25.08
N ARG A 223 -4.80 5.75 -25.64
CA ARG A 223 -3.75 5.07 -26.43
C ARG A 223 -3.38 5.82 -27.70
N GLU A 224 -4.34 6.43 -28.37
CA GLU A 224 -4.08 7.17 -29.61
C GLU A 224 -3.40 8.53 -29.35
N LYS A 225 -3.79 9.26 -28.28
CA LYS A 225 -3.40 10.66 -28.08
C LYS A 225 -2.38 10.88 -26.97
N LEU A 226 -2.40 10.08 -25.91
CA LEU A 226 -1.60 10.36 -24.71
C LEU A 226 -0.38 9.46 -24.56
N ILE A 227 -0.41 8.24 -25.13
CA ILE A 227 0.67 7.27 -24.93
C ILE A 227 0.91 6.44 -26.18
N THR A 228 2.18 6.28 -26.54
CA THR A 228 2.62 5.34 -27.58
C THR A 228 3.29 4.17 -26.89
N VAL A 229 2.91 2.95 -27.23
CA VAL A 229 3.47 1.71 -26.68
C VAL A 229 4.15 0.92 -27.78
N ALA A 230 5.37 0.47 -27.54
CA ALA A 230 6.16 -0.35 -28.45
C ALA A 230 5.88 -1.86 -28.25
N ASP A 231 6.36 -2.71 -29.16
CA ASP A 231 6.12 -4.16 -29.15
C ASP A 231 6.68 -4.88 -27.90
N ASP A 232 7.66 -4.30 -27.22
CA ASP A 232 8.22 -4.82 -25.97
C ASP A 232 7.50 -4.29 -24.71
N GLY A 233 6.43 -3.52 -24.89
CA GLY A 233 5.65 -2.89 -23.85
C GLY A 233 6.23 -1.56 -23.34
N SER A 234 7.42 -1.16 -23.78
CA SER A 234 7.96 0.17 -23.46
C SER A 234 7.08 1.28 -24.03
N PHE A 235 7.04 2.43 -23.38
CA PHE A 235 6.08 3.46 -23.74
C PHE A 235 6.64 4.89 -23.62
N GLN A 236 6.00 5.81 -24.33
CA GLN A 236 6.24 7.24 -24.25
C GLN A 236 4.93 8.01 -24.17
N LEU A 237 4.89 9.06 -23.32
CA LEU A 237 3.74 9.95 -23.18
C LEU A 237 3.89 11.16 -24.12
N ASP A 238 2.78 11.62 -24.73
CA ASP A 238 2.75 12.92 -25.38
C ASP A 238 2.65 14.04 -24.34
N MET A 239 3.79 14.63 -24.00
CA MET A 239 3.90 15.67 -22.98
C MET A 239 3.15 16.97 -23.32
N SER A 240 2.60 17.11 -24.52
CA SER A 240 1.80 18.27 -24.89
C SER A 240 0.45 18.36 -24.16
N TYR A 241 -0.01 17.27 -23.55
CA TYR A 241 -1.24 17.18 -22.77
C TYR A 241 -1.03 17.33 -21.26
N PHE A 242 0.19 17.20 -20.78
CA PHE A 242 0.54 17.18 -19.37
C PHE A 242 1.29 18.45 -18.94
N ASP A 243 1.15 18.81 -17.67
CA ASP A 243 1.79 20.00 -17.11
C ASP A 243 2.70 19.68 -15.91
N TYR A 244 2.71 18.43 -15.46
CA TYR A 244 3.43 18.01 -14.25
C TYR A 244 4.97 18.12 -14.34
N ALA A 245 5.53 18.20 -15.55
CA ALA A 245 6.99 18.31 -15.71
C ALA A 245 7.54 19.64 -15.17
N THR A 246 6.84 20.74 -15.42
CA THR A 246 7.27 22.10 -15.05
C THR A 246 6.14 23.01 -14.56
N GLY A 247 4.90 22.54 -14.57
CA GLY A 247 3.71 23.28 -14.15
C GLY A 247 3.38 23.11 -12.68
N LEU A 248 2.21 23.62 -12.29
CA LEU A 248 1.63 23.49 -10.95
C LEU A 248 0.40 22.57 -10.92
N THR A 249 0.02 22.03 -12.07
CA THR A 249 -1.10 21.10 -12.27
C THR A 249 -0.60 19.85 -12.97
N MET A 250 -1.36 18.75 -12.92
CA MET A 250 -0.99 17.52 -13.61
C MET A 250 -1.32 17.56 -15.10
N THR A 251 -2.42 18.23 -15.46
CA THR A 251 -2.96 18.30 -16.82
C THR A 251 -3.12 19.75 -17.28
N ASN A 252 -3.34 19.96 -18.57
CA ASN A 252 -3.52 21.28 -19.17
C ASN A 252 -4.81 21.38 -19.99
N LYS A 253 -5.04 22.54 -20.63
CA LYS A 253 -6.25 22.79 -21.43
C LYS A 253 -6.43 21.87 -22.65
N LYS A 254 -5.36 21.29 -23.19
CA LYS A 254 -5.48 20.30 -24.27
C LYS A 254 -6.10 19.01 -23.72
N PHE A 255 -5.71 18.62 -22.51
CA PHE A 255 -6.29 17.48 -21.82
C PHE A 255 -7.77 17.74 -21.52
N ASP A 256 -8.11 18.96 -21.06
CA ASP A 256 -9.51 19.35 -20.83
C ASP A 256 -10.34 19.26 -22.09
N ALA A 257 -9.83 19.73 -23.22
CA ALA A 257 -10.50 19.66 -24.52
C ALA A 257 -10.68 18.21 -25.00
N LEU A 258 -9.72 17.33 -24.72
CA LEU A 258 -9.76 15.92 -25.10
C LEU A 258 -10.88 15.17 -24.39
N PHE A 259 -11.12 15.45 -23.10
CA PHE A 259 -12.08 14.75 -22.25
C PHE A 259 -13.34 15.56 -21.91
N GLY A 260 -13.60 16.65 -22.62
CA GLY A 260 -14.87 17.38 -22.61
C GLY A 260 -15.09 18.29 -21.42
N GLY A 261 -14.04 18.85 -20.79
CA GLY A 261 -14.17 19.86 -19.74
C GLY A 261 -13.01 19.89 -18.75
N PRO A 262 -13.03 20.76 -17.74
CA PRO A 262 -11.96 20.87 -16.75
C PRO A 262 -11.94 19.69 -15.77
N PRO A 263 -10.87 19.57 -14.95
CA PRO A 263 -10.84 18.64 -13.83
C PRO A 263 -12.03 18.81 -12.89
N ARG A 264 -12.54 17.74 -12.31
CA ARG A 264 -13.57 17.77 -11.27
C ARG A 264 -13.02 18.52 -10.04
N THR A 265 -13.84 19.39 -9.45
CA THR A 265 -13.54 19.99 -8.16
C THR A 265 -13.63 18.93 -7.06
N SER A 266 -12.63 18.89 -6.15
CA SER A 266 -12.64 17.95 -5.03
C SER A 266 -13.93 18.04 -4.21
N GLU A 267 -14.40 16.91 -3.69
CA GLU A 267 -15.61 16.73 -2.85
C GLU A 267 -16.94 17.13 -3.53
N THR A 268 -16.96 17.37 -4.84
CA THR A 268 -18.23 17.44 -5.59
C THR A 268 -18.73 16.06 -5.98
N ASP A 269 -19.96 15.95 -6.46
CA ASP A 269 -20.54 14.67 -6.89
C ASP A 269 -19.75 14.04 -8.05
N LEU A 270 -19.63 12.72 -8.02
CA LEU A 270 -19.06 11.92 -9.10
C LEU A 270 -20.12 11.72 -10.20
N THR A 271 -19.75 12.02 -11.42
CA THR A 271 -20.60 11.79 -12.59
C THR A 271 -20.14 10.57 -13.38
N GLN A 272 -20.92 10.18 -14.39
CA GLN A 272 -20.54 9.06 -15.28
C GLN A 272 -19.21 9.33 -16.00
N ARG A 273 -18.89 10.60 -16.29
CA ARG A 273 -17.61 10.99 -16.91
C ARG A 273 -16.43 10.56 -16.06
N GLU A 274 -16.46 10.82 -14.76
CA GLU A 274 -15.35 10.45 -13.85
C GLU A 274 -15.22 8.93 -13.71
N MET A 275 -16.36 8.21 -13.71
CA MET A 275 -16.36 6.74 -13.68
C MET A 275 -15.76 6.16 -14.97
N ASP A 276 -16.16 6.68 -16.14
CA ASP A 276 -15.64 6.23 -17.44
C ASP A 276 -14.16 6.59 -17.64
N LEU A 277 -13.70 7.74 -17.12
CA LEU A 277 -12.29 8.11 -17.10
C LEU A 277 -11.48 7.16 -16.21
N ALA A 278 -11.99 6.84 -15.02
CA ALA A 278 -11.37 5.88 -14.11
C ALA A 278 -11.27 4.49 -14.75
N ALA A 279 -12.36 3.99 -15.34
CA ALA A 279 -12.38 2.72 -16.08
C ALA A 279 -11.37 2.72 -17.23
N SER A 280 -11.26 3.84 -17.96
CA SER A 280 -10.38 3.95 -19.13
C SER A 280 -8.91 3.96 -18.78
N VAL A 281 -8.49 4.75 -17.78
CA VAL A 281 -7.08 4.76 -17.35
C VAL A 281 -6.69 3.46 -16.68
N GLN A 282 -7.61 2.82 -15.93
CA GLN A 282 -7.38 1.50 -15.34
C GLN A 282 -7.13 0.46 -16.45
N LYS A 283 -8.01 0.40 -17.48
CA LYS A 283 -7.85 -0.51 -18.62
C LYS A 283 -6.52 -0.31 -19.35
N VAL A 284 -6.14 0.95 -19.63
CA VAL A 284 -4.87 1.26 -20.29
C VAL A 284 -3.67 0.84 -19.42
N THR A 285 -3.76 1.05 -18.10
CA THR A 285 -2.72 0.63 -17.15
C THR A 285 -2.55 -0.88 -17.14
N GLU A 286 -3.65 -1.62 -17.09
CA GLU A 286 -3.67 -3.10 -17.15
C GLU A 286 -2.99 -3.60 -18.42
N ASP A 287 -3.39 -3.06 -19.57
CA ASP A 287 -2.85 -3.47 -20.86
C ASP A 287 -1.34 -3.25 -20.95
N ILE A 288 -0.86 -2.08 -20.51
CA ILE A 288 0.58 -1.74 -20.54
C ILE A 288 1.37 -2.67 -19.60
N VAL A 289 0.84 -2.96 -18.40
CA VAL A 289 1.51 -3.89 -17.47
C VAL A 289 1.61 -5.29 -18.09
N ILE A 290 0.58 -5.76 -18.80
CA ILE A 290 0.59 -7.05 -19.51
C ILE A 290 1.56 -7.03 -20.69
N GLU A 291 1.59 -5.96 -21.48
CA GLU A 291 2.51 -5.80 -22.62
C GLU A 291 3.97 -5.79 -22.14
N LEU A 292 4.29 -5.03 -21.07
CA LEU A 292 5.61 -5.06 -20.41
C LEU A 292 5.96 -6.47 -19.93
N ALA A 293 5.04 -7.14 -19.25
CA ALA A 293 5.28 -8.49 -18.73
C ALA A 293 5.57 -9.50 -19.85
N LYS A 294 4.83 -9.44 -20.97
CA LYS A 294 5.08 -10.27 -22.17
C LYS A 294 6.44 -9.97 -22.78
N GLY A 295 6.80 -8.68 -22.93
CA GLY A 295 8.10 -8.26 -23.43
C GLY A 295 9.24 -8.78 -22.54
N ILE A 296 9.11 -8.62 -21.22
CA ILE A 296 10.09 -9.09 -20.23
C ILE A 296 10.26 -10.61 -20.27
N ALA A 297 9.16 -11.37 -20.27
CA ALA A 297 9.22 -12.83 -20.32
C ALA A 297 9.90 -13.33 -21.60
N LYS A 298 9.57 -12.72 -22.75
CA LYS A 298 10.18 -13.04 -24.05
C LYS A 298 11.68 -12.75 -24.09
N GLU A 299 12.09 -11.60 -23.54
CA GLU A 299 13.48 -11.15 -23.60
C GLU A 299 14.37 -11.89 -22.60
N THR A 300 13.89 -12.09 -21.37
CA THR A 300 14.72 -12.61 -20.28
C THR A 300 14.67 -14.14 -20.17
N GLY A 301 13.57 -14.75 -20.58
CA GLY A 301 13.30 -16.17 -20.34
C GLY A 301 13.08 -16.51 -18.85
N GLU A 302 12.98 -15.50 -17.96
CA GLU A 302 12.73 -15.73 -16.54
C GLU A 302 11.33 -16.29 -16.30
N ARG A 303 11.21 -17.22 -15.36
CA ARG A 303 9.95 -17.86 -15.00
C ARG A 303 9.23 -17.17 -13.82
N ASN A 304 9.95 -16.37 -13.07
CA ASN A 304 9.47 -15.67 -11.89
C ASN A 304 9.51 -14.16 -12.10
N LEU A 305 8.50 -13.47 -11.62
CA LEU A 305 8.41 -12.01 -11.64
C LEU A 305 8.28 -11.46 -10.21
N CYS A 306 9.09 -10.48 -9.87
CA CYS A 306 8.91 -9.63 -8.68
C CYS A 306 8.41 -8.25 -9.09
N LEU A 307 7.51 -7.67 -8.29
CA LEU A 307 6.94 -6.33 -8.53
C LEU A 307 7.23 -5.39 -7.36
N ALA A 308 7.62 -4.15 -7.67
CA ALA A 308 7.79 -3.04 -6.72
C ALA A 308 7.46 -1.69 -7.36
N GLY A 309 7.54 -0.61 -6.58
CA GLY A 309 7.10 0.74 -6.97
C GLY A 309 5.62 0.97 -6.69
N GLY A 310 5.20 2.24 -6.63
CA GLY A 310 3.84 2.62 -6.24
C GLY A 310 2.74 1.98 -7.12
N VAL A 311 2.98 1.77 -8.41
CA VAL A 311 2.02 1.14 -9.34
C VAL A 311 1.82 -0.35 -9.02
N ALA A 312 2.78 -1.04 -8.41
CA ALA A 312 2.62 -2.42 -7.95
C ALA A 312 1.55 -2.59 -6.85
N LEU A 313 1.03 -1.50 -6.28
CA LEU A 313 -0.13 -1.51 -5.38
C LEU A 313 -1.47 -1.60 -6.15
N ASN A 314 -1.46 -1.53 -7.49
CA ASN A 314 -2.65 -1.73 -8.32
C ASN A 314 -3.02 -3.22 -8.37
N CYS A 315 -3.78 -3.65 -7.36
CA CYS A 315 -4.16 -5.06 -7.20
C CYS A 315 -5.05 -5.60 -8.33
N VAL A 316 -5.71 -4.73 -9.10
CA VAL A 316 -6.53 -5.12 -10.26
C VAL A 316 -5.63 -5.54 -11.41
N ALA A 317 -4.66 -4.69 -11.78
CA ALA A 317 -3.65 -5.02 -12.79
C ALA A 317 -2.84 -6.28 -12.39
N ASN A 318 -2.45 -6.39 -11.13
CA ASN A 318 -1.75 -7.56 -10.60
C ASN A 318 -2.59 -8.85 -10.71
N GLY A 319 -3.90 -8.77 -10.42
CA GLY A 319 -4.82 -9.91 -10.54
C GLY A 319 -4.96 -10.39 -11.99
N ILE A 320 -5.02 -9.44 -12.95
CA ILE A 320 -5.05 -9.77 -14.38
C ILE A 320 -3.72 -10.41 -14.80
N LEU A 321 -2.59 -9.80 -14.44
CA LEU A 321 -1.25 -10.33 -14.71
C LEU A 321 -1.08 -11.76 -14.19
N PHE A 322 -1.57 -12.04 -12.99
CA PHE A 322 -1.55 -13.39 -12.41
C PHE A 322 -2.36 -14.39 -13.24
N ARG A 323 -3.55 -14.00 -13.73
CA ARG A 323 -4.43 -14.87 -14.56
C ARG A 323 -3.89 -15.12 -15.96
N GLU A 324 -3.14 -14.19 -16.54
CA GLU A 324 -2.54 -14.33 -17.88
C GLU A 324 -1.45 -15.41 -17.94
N LYS A 325 -0.92 -15.88 -16.80
CA LYS A 325 0.08 -16.95 -16.72
C LYS A 325 1.32 -16.72 -17.57
N ILE A 326 1.73 -15.47 -17.73
CA ILE A 326 2.96 -15.08 -18.46
C ILE A 326 4.20 -15.57 -17.72
N PHE A 327 4.15 -15.51 -16.39
CA PHE A 327 5.17 -16.07 -15.48
C PHE A 327 4.57 -17.22 -14.68
N ASP A 328 5.41 -18.17 -14.30
CA ASP A 328 4.99 -19.28 -13.46
C ASP A 328 4.62 -18.80 -12.05
N ASN A 329 5.41 -17.86 -11.53
CA ASN A 329 5.21 -17.29 -10.19
C ASN A 329 5.37 -15.76 -10.22
N ILE A 330 4.56 -15.10 -9.41
CA ILE A 330 4.62 -13.64 -9.20
C ILE A 330 4.71 -13.37 -7.71
N TRP A 331 5.64 -12.53 -7.30
CA TRP A 331 5.76 -12.03 -5.93
C TRP A 331 5.75 -10.50 -5.91
N ILE A 332 4.94 -9.92 -5.03
CA ILE A 332 4.72 -8.48 -4.96
C ILE A 332 5.14 -7.99 -3.57
N GLN A 333 6.01 -6.98 -3.52
CA GLN A 333 6.42 -6.37 -2.24
C GLN A 333 5.21 -5.78 -1.51
N PRO A 334 4.88 -6.22 -0.26
CA PRO A 334 3.75 -5.67 0.49
C PRO A 334 3.85 -4.16 0.76
N ALA A 335 5.06 -3.64 0.97
CA ALA A 335 5.35 -2.22 1.07
C ALA A 335 5.94 -1.70 -0.26
N ALA A 336 5.24 -1.91 -1.39
CA ALA A 336 5.78 -1.64 -2.73
C ALA A 336 6.11 -0.16 -3.01
N GLY A 337 5.49 0.80 -2.31
CA GLY A 337 5.82 2.22 -2.40
C GLY A 337 7.14 2.59 -1.70
N ASP A 338 7.39 3.89 -1.53
CA ASP A 338 8.65 4.46 -1.02
C ASP A 338 9.05 3.96 0.38
N ALA A 339 8.07 3.56 1.22
CA ALA A 339 8.37 2.95 2.52
C ALA A 339 9.24 1.69 2.37
N GLY A 340 8.98 0.86 1.37
CA GLY A 340 9.79 -0.32 1.06
C GLY A 340 11.19 0.01 0.55
N GLY A 341 11.41 1.24 0.06
CA GLY A 341 12.72 1.74 -0.30
C GLY A 341 13.72 1.69 0.87
N ALA A 342 13.25 1.90 2.11
CA ALA A 342 14.09 1.73 3.30
C ALA A 342 14.60 0.29 3.44
N LEU A 343 13.72 -0.70 3.28
CA LEU A 343 14.07 -2.12 3.29
C LEU A 343 15.03 -2.47 2.16
N GLY A 344 14.71 -2.03 0.93
CA GLY A 344 15.51 -2.33 -0.25
C GLY A 344 16.90 -1.71 -0.21
N ALA A 345 17.04 -0.48 0.30
CA ALA A 345 18.33 0.17 0.50
C ALA A 345 19.23 -0.62 1.47
N ALA A 346 18.66 -1.11 2.57
CA ALA A 346 19.40 -1.96 3.50
C ALA A 346 19.81 -3.30 2.87
N LEU A 347 18.88 -3.98 2.16
CA LEU A 347 19.15 -5.26 1.49
C LEU A 347 20.17 -5.12 0.37
N SER A 348 20.07 -4.08 -0.48
CA SER A 348 21.06 -3.82 -1.53
C SER A 348 22.45 -3.61 -0.95
N THR A 349 22.56 -2.95 0.19
CA THR A 349 23.84 -2.79 0.89
C THR A 349 24.39 -4.11 1.38
N TRP A 350 23.57 -4.96 1.99
CA TRP A 350 24.01 -6.28 2.46
C TRP A 350 24.50 -7.17 1.31
N TYR A 351 23.71 -7.31 0.25
CA TYR A 351 24.03 -8.25 -0.82
C TYR A 351 24.99 -7.68 -1.87
N LEU A 352 24.83 -6.43 -2.29
CA LEU A 352 25.63 -5.86 -3.38
C LEU A 352 26.89 -5.16 -2.88
N HIS A 353 26.80 -4.33 -1.82
CA HIS A 353 27.95 -3.61 -1.29
C HIS A 353 28.86 -4.52 -0.47
N HIS A 354 28.30 -5.26 0.51
CA HIS A 354 29.04 -6.19 1.35
C HIS A 354 29.22 -7.59 0.71
N LYS A 355 28.62 -7.84 -0.46
CA LYS A 355 28.79 -9.07 -1.26
C LYS A 355 28.48 -10.35 -0.49
N LYS A 356 27.49 -10.31 0.39
CA LYS A 356 27.08 -11.47 1.18
C LYS A 356 26.26 -12.44 0.35
N GLU A 357 26.39 -13.75 0.63
CA GLU A 357 25.62 -14.78 -0.06
C GLU A 357 24.14 -14.69 0.33
N ARG A 358 23.26 -14.92 -0.65
CA ARG A 358 21.82 -15.00 -0.45
C ARG A 358 21.40 -16.45 -0.29
N ILE A 359 20.70 -16.72 0.80
CA ILE A 359 20.07 -18.03 1.06
C ILE A 359 18.57 -17.81 0.96
N THR A 360 17.92 -18.46 -0.01
CA THR A 360 16.47 -18.40 -0.18
C THR A 360 15.80 -19.62 0.44
N SER A 361 14.69 -19.40 1.15
CA SER A 361 13.73 -20.45 1.44
C SER A 361 12.81 -20.59 0.23
N LYS A 362 12.78 -21.74 -0.41
CA LYS A 362 11.89 -21.98 -1.56
C LYS A 362 10.40 -22.01 -1.19
N GLU A 363 10.10 -22.12 0.08
CA GLU A 363 8.74 -22.31 0.59
C GLU A 363 8.12 -21.01 1.15
N ARG A 364 8.97 -20.06 1.59
CA ARG A 364 8.51 -18.82 2.26
C ARG A 364 9.36 -17.63 1.86
N ASP A 365 8.71 -16.48 1.77
CA ASP A 365 9.40 -15.21 1.66
C ASP A 365 9.99 -14.75 3.01
N ALA A 366 10.85 -13.74 2.97
CA ALA A 366 11.49 -13.19 4.17
C ALA A 366 10.70 -12.05 4.83
N MET A 367 9.50 -11.70 4.33
CA MET A 367 8.69 -10.62 4.92
C MET A 367 7.92 -11.02 6.16
N LYS A 368 7.89 -12.31 6.51
CA LYS A 368 7.24 -12.81 7.74
C LYS A 368 5.78 -12.35 7.86
N GLY A 369 5.00 -12.42 6.77
CA GLY A 369 3.62 -11.93 6.71
C GLY A 369 3.51 -10.40 6.75
N ALA A 370 4.60 -9.67 6.55
CA ALA A 370 4.76 -8.21 6.73
C ALA A 370 4.64 -7.73 8.19
N TYR A 371 4.58 -8.61 9.18
CA TYR A 371 4.48 -8.28 10.61
C TYR A 371 5.85 -7.86 11.18
N LEU A 372 6.30 -6.66 10.82
CA LEU A 372 7.62 -6.13 11.15
C LEU A 372 7.59 -4.91 12.08
N GLY A 373 6.39 -4.36 12.33
CA GLY A 373 6.16 -3.19 13.16
C GLY A 373 5.95 -3.49 14.65
N PRO A 374 5.55 -2.48 15.45
CA PRO A 374 5.41 -2.60 16.90
C PRO A 374 4.42 -3.66 17.38
N GLU A 375 4.78 -4.28 18.50
CA GLU A 375 3.94 -5.16 19.31
C GLU A 375 3.91 -4.66 20.74
N PHE A 376 2.85 -4.99 21.49
CA PHE A 376 2.64 -4.59 22.86
C PHE A 376 2.34 -5.81 23.73
N ALA A 377 3.01 -5.91 24.87
CA ALA A 377 2.71 -6.94 25.86
C ALA A 377 1.39 -6.64 26.58
N ASP A 378 0.72 -7.67 27.12
CA ASP A 378 -0.53 -7.52 27.88
C ASP A 378 -0.43 -6.46 28.97
N THR A 379 0.70 -6.37 29.67
CA THR A 379 0.91 -5.37 30.74
C THR A 379 0.97 -3.93 30.22
N GLU A 380 1.51 -3.72 29.02
CA GLU A 380 1.55 -2.42 28.36
C GLU A 380 0.14 -2.05 27.86
N ILE A 381 -0.57 -3.02 27.25
CA ILE A 381 -1.95 -2.84 26.78
C ILE A 381 -2.86 -2.47 27.95
N GLU A 382 -2.79 -3.20 29.05
CA GLU A 382 -3.60 -2.95 30.25
C GLU A 382 -3.35 -1.56 30.82
N ALA A 383 -2.08 -1.17 30.94
CA ALA A 383 -1.70 0.15 31.43
C ALA A 383 -2.25 1.29 30.56
N GLU A 384 -2.17 1.16 29.23
CA GLU A 384 -2.70 2.16 28.31
C GLU A 384 -4.23 2.22 28.33
N LEU A 385 -4.92 1.07 28.36
CA LEU A 385 -6.39 1.02 28.45
C LEU A 385 -6.90 1.63 29.78
N VAL A 386 -6.25 1.34 30.89
CA VAL A 386 -6.58 1.96 32.20
C VAL A 386 -6.36 3.47 32.15
N ALA A 387 -5.25 3.93 31.56
CA ALA A 387 -4.97 5.36 31.41
C ALA A 387 -6.01 6.09 30.53
N CYS A 388 -6.63 5.38 29.56
CA CYS A 388 -7.72 5.90 28.74
C CYS A 388 -9.09 5.87 29.45
N GLY A 389 -9.20 5.30 30.63
CA GLY A 389 -10.49 5.11 31.33
C GLY A 389 -11.37 4.03 30.71
N ALA A 390 -10.80 3.10 29.96
CA ALA A 390 -11.51 2.04 29.28
C ALA A 390 -12.09 0.99 30.25
N ILE A 391 -13.29 0.49 29.96
CA ILE A 391 -13.90 -0.68 30.63
C ILE A 391 -13.64 -1.90 29.75
N PHE A 392 -12.95 -2.89 30.31
CA PHE A 392 -12.55 -4.09 29.57
C PHE A 392 -12.61 -5.37 30.41
N LYS A 393 -12.60 -6.50 29.70
CA LYS A 393 -12.41 -7.83 30.31
C LYS A 393 -11.12 -8.43 29.76
N LYS A 394 -10.28 -8.98 30.63
CA LYS A 394 -9.16 -9.83 30.22
C LYS A 394 -9.66 -11.27 30.08
N LEU A 395 -9.42 -11.87 28.94
CA LEU A 395 -9.88 -13.20 28.57
C LEU A 395 -8.69 -14.11 28.28
N SER A 396 -8.89 -15.41 28.34
CA SER A 396 -7.98 -16.37 27.72
C SER A 396 -8.05 -16.25 26.19
N GLU A 397 -7.07 -16.79 25.49
CA GLU A 397 -7.06 -16.78 24.02
C GLU A 397 -8.29 -17.46 23.42
N GLU A 398 -8.68 -18.62 23.95
CA GLU A 398 -9.85 -19.38 23.50
C GLU A 398 -11.16 -18.59 23.72
N GLU A 399 -11.31 -17.99 24.91
CA GLU A 399 -12.48 -17.15 25.21
C GLU A 399 -12.56 -15.91 24.33
N LEU A 400 -11.43 -15.26 24.03
CA LEU A 400 -11.36 -14.11 23.15
C LEU A 400 -11.77 -14.48 21.71
N ILE A 401 -11.22 -15.58 21.18
CA ILE A 401 -11.53 -16.08 19.84
C ILE A 401 -13.02 -16.38 19.71
N ASP A 402 -13.59 -17.10 20.67
CA ASP A 402 -15.02 -17.45 20.68
C ASP A 402 -15.91 -16.19 20.78
N ALA A 403 -15.58 -15.25 21.66
CA ALA A 403 -16.32 -14.00 21.83
C ALA A 403 -16.30 -13.13 20.56
N VAL A 404 -15.12 -13.01 19.90
CA VAL A 404 -14.99 -12.26 18.65
C VAL A 404 -15.73 -12.94 17.51
N ALA A 405 -15.59 -14.25 17.35
CA ALA A 405 -16.32 -15.01 16.33
C ALA A 405 -17.85 -14.93 16.51
N THR A 406 -18.31 -14.92 17.77
CA THR A 406 -19.73 -14.72 18.09
C THR A 406 -20.18 -13.31 17.73
N ALA A 407 -19.43 -12.27 18.11
CA ALA A 407 -19.74 -10.89 17.75
C ALA A 407 -19.82 -10.67 16.22
N LEU A 408 -18.90 -11.29 15.46
CA LEU A 408 -18.95 -11.27 14.01
C LEU A 408 -20.23 -11.94 13.48
N GLY A 409 -20.61 -13.11 14.02
CA GLY A 409 -21.85 -13.81 13.66
C GLY A 409 -23.13 -13.01 13.97
N ASP A 410 -23.08 -12.14 14.98
CA ASP A 410 -24.13 -11.17 15.35
C ASP A 410 -24.08 -9.88 14.52
N GLU A 411 -23.35 -9.86 13.39
CA GLU A 411 -23.18 -8.73 12.48
C GLU A 411 -22.52 -7.48 13.12
N LYS A 412 -21.73 -7.65 14.18
CA LYS A 412 -21.00 -6.57 14.86
C LYS A 412 -19.69 -6.25 14.14
N ALA A 413 -19.35 -4.96 14.09
CA ALA A 413 -18.05 -4.49 13.62
C ALA A 413 -17.02 -4.55 14.76
N VAL A 414 -15.91 -5.27 14.54
CA VAL A 414 -14.88 -5.52 15.55
C VAL A 414 -13.59 -4.82 15.18
N GLY A 415 -13.09 -3.92 16.03
CA GLY A 415 -11.70 -3.44 16.00
C GLY A 415 -10.78 -4.56 16.50
N TRP A 416 -9.81 -4.95 15.69
CA TRP A 416 -8.90 -6.06 15.93
C TRP A 416 -7.44 -5.58 15.91
N MET A 417 -6.81 -5.55 17.09
CA MET A 417 -5.41 -5.17 17.27
C MET A 417 -4.65 -6.31 17.95
N GLN A 418 -3.80 -7.00 17.20
CA GLN A 418 -3.12 -8.22 17.67
C GLN A 418 -1.68 -8.30 17.16
N GLY A 419 -0.76 -8.78 17.99
CA GLY A 419 0.62 -9.04 17.65
C GLY A 419 1.36 -7.85 17.02
N ARG A 420 2.34 -8.15 16.19
CA ARG A 420 3.13 -7.14 15.49
C ARG A 420 2.32 -6.44 14.39
N MET A 421 2.55 -5.14 14.26
CA MET A 421 1.93 -4.32 13.21
C MET A 421 2.51 -4.65 11.83
N GLU A 422 1.70 -4.52 10.79
CA GLU A 422 2.10 -4.69 9.41
C GLU A 422 3.02 -3.54 8.93
N PHE A 423 4.04 -3.86 8.12
CA PHE A 423 4.84 -2.92 7.36
C PHE A 423 4.30 -2.82 5.93
N GLY A 424 3.68 -1.70 5.59
CA GLY A 424 3.02 -1.44 4.32
C GLY A 424 1.64 -0.80 4.46
N PRO A 425 0.95 -0.54 3.34
CA PRO A 425 -0.31 0.21 3.33
C PRO A 425 -1.56 -0.65 3.64
N ARG A 426 -1.40 -1.96 3.76
CA ARG A 426 -2.53 -2.89 3.96
C ARG A 426 -2.58 -3.39 5.40
N ALA A 427 -3.79 -3.44 5.96
CA ALA A 427 -4.05 -4.18 7.19
C ALA A 427 -4.25 -5.66 6.85
N LEU A 428 -3.49 -6.52 7.51
CA LEU A 428 -3.42 -7.96 7.22
C LEU A 428 -3.81 -8.82 8.43
N GLY A 429 -4.52 -8.25 9.40
CA GLY A 429 -4.97 -8.94 10.61
C GLY A 429 -4.15 -8.60 11.87
N GLY A 430 -3.23 -7.62 11.80
CA GLY A 430 -2.55 -7.06 12.97
C GLY A 430 -3.24 -5.78 13.48
N ARG A 431 -3.65 -4.91 12.57
CA ARG A 431 -4.34 -3.63 12.84
C ARG A 431 -5.53 -3.49 11.90
N SER A 432 -6.58 -4.28 12.15
CA SER A 432 -7.72 -4.46 11.25
C SER A 432 -9.06 -4.07 11.90
N ILE A 433 -10.01 -3.69 11.08
CA ILE A 433 -11.43 -3.76 11.43
C ILE A 433 -12.00 -4.94 10.65
N ILE A 434 -12.64 -5.86 11.36
CA ILE A 434 -13.21 -7.09 10.81
C ILE A 434 -14.72 -7.14 11.03
N ALA A 435 -15.43 -7.76 10.09
CA ALA A 435 -16.89 -7.86 10.13
C ALA A 435 -17.41 -9.06 9.32
N ASP A 436 -18.70 -9.38 9.47
CA ASP A 436 -19.35 -10.44 8.71
C ASP A 436 -19.54 -10.04 7.23
N PRO A 437 -18.97 -10.77 6.27
CA PRO A 437 -19.10 -10.47 4.86
C PRO A 437 -20.48 -10.82 4.27
N ARG A 438 -21.29 -11.63 4.97
CA ARG A 438 -22.61 -12.10 4.52
C ARG A 438 -23.69 -11.04 4.69
N SER A 439 -23.50 -10.06 5.58
CA SER A 439 -24.47 -8.99 5.84
C SER A 439 -24.54 -8.01 4.67
N PRO A 440 -25.69 -7.83 4.01
CA PRO A 440 -25.86 -6.86 2.94
C PRO A 440 -25.74 -5.40 3.39
N ALA A 441 -25.97 -5.12 4.68
CA ALA A 441 -25.87 -3.79 5.27
C ALA A 441 -24.43 -3.41 5.65
N MET A 442 -23.54 -4.40 5.82
CA MET A 442 -22.22 -4.20 6.43
C MET A 442 -21.33 -3.24 5.62
N GLN A 443 -21.34 -3.31 4.29
CA GLN A 443 -20.56 -2.38 3.46
C GLN A 443 -20.95 -0.92 3.72
N LYS A 444 -22.25 -0.64 3.76
CA LYS A 444 -22.76 0.70 4.01
C LYS A 444 -22.46 1.16 5.43
N GLN A 445 -22.67 0.28 6.41
CA GLN A 445 -22.38 0.57 7.81
C GLN A 445 -20.90 0.92 8.02
N LEU A 446 -20.00 0.08 7.56
CA LEU A 446 -18.56 0.32 7.70
C LEU A 446 -18.09 1.58 6.96
N ASN A 447 -18.56 1.86 5.74
CA ASN A 447 -18.16 3.07 5.02
C ASN A 447 -18.66 4.36 5.68
N LEU A 448 -19.92 4.41 6.10
CA LEU A 448 -20.54 5.65 6.59
C LEU A 448 -20.32 5.88 8.09
N LYS A 449 -20.33 4.81 8.92
CA LYS A 449 -20.34 4.93 10.39
C LYS A 449 -18.99 4.64 11.05
N VAL A 450 -18.09 3.98 10.34
CA VAL A 450 -16.78 3.61 10.85
C VAL A 450 -15.65 4.29 10.08
N LYS A 451 -15.72 4.30 8.75
CA LYS A 451 -14.65 4.86 7.91
C LYS A 451 -14.86 6.32 7.53
N TYR A 452 -16.07 6.85 7.66
CA TYR A 452 -16.45 8.22 7.25
C TYR A 452 -15.98 8.56 5.84
N ARG A 453 -16.28 7.68 4.87
CA ARG A 453 -15.77 7.78 3.50
C ARG A 453 -16.82 7.46 2.44
N GLU A 454 -16.43 7.62 1.19
CA GLU A 454 -17.27 7.38 0.02
C GLU A 454 -17.83 5.94 0.02
N SER A 455 -19.14 5.80 -0.20
CA SER A 455 -19.85 4.51 -0.13
C SER A 455 -19.47 3.52 -1.24
N PHE A 456 -18.96 4.00 -2.38
CA PHE A 456 -18.59 3.15 -3.52
C PHE A 456 -17.33 2.29 -3.27
N ARG A 457 -16.57 2.57 -2.22
CA ARG A 457 -15.32 1.87 -1.95
C ARG A 457 -15.58 0.45 -1.45
N PRO A 458 -15.02 -0.59 -2.12
CA PRO A 458 -15.18 -1.97 -1.69
C PRO A 458 -14.36 -2.27 -0.44
N PHE A 459 -14.72 -3.36 0.26
CA PHE A 459 -13.93 -3.96 1.30
C PHE A 459 -13.25 -5.23 0.79
N ALA A 460 -12.12 -5.57 1.41
CA ALA A 460 -11.35 -6.76 1.09
C ALA A 460 -11.75 -7.91 2.02
N PRO A 461 -11.79 -9.17 1.55
CA PRO A 461 -11.87 -10.33 2.41
C PRO A 461 -10.50 -10.78 2.90
N SER A 462 -10.45 -11.30 4.13
CA SER A 462 -9.45 -12.25 4.59
C SER A 462 -10.09 -13.64 4.63
N VAL A 463 -9.52 -14.60 3.92
CA VAL A 463 -10.02 -15.97 3.76
C VAL A 463 -8.98 -16.95 4.28
N LEU A 464 -9.39 -18.04 4.90
CA LEU A 464 -8.48 -19.13 5.25
C LEU A 464 -7.78 -19.66 3.98
N GLN A 465 -6.46 -19.85 4.04
CA GLN A 465 -5.66 -20.28 2.89
C GLN A 465 -6.18 -21.59 2.27
N GLU A 466 -6.57 -22.53 3.11
CA GLU A 466 -7.13 -23.82 2.71
C GLU A 466 -8.49 -23.74 2.01
N ASP A 467 -9.25 -22.65 2.21
CA ASP A 467 -10.60 -22.47 1.66
C ASP A 467 -10.65 -21.49 0.46
N VAL A 468 -9.54 -20.84 0.10
CA VAL A 468 -9.54 -19.80 -0.93
C VAL A 468 -10.10 -20.27 -2.26
N ASN A 469 -9.76 -21.49 -2.68
CA ASN A 469 -10.19 -22.06 -3.94
C ASN A 469 -11.69 -22.44 -3.95
N GLU A 470 -12.34 -22.59 -2.81
CA GLU A 470 -13.80 -22.83 -2.73
C GLU A 470 -14.61 -21.55 -2.99
N TRP A 471 -14.06 -20.38 -2.65
CA TRP A 471 -14.77 -19.10 -2.69
C TRP A 471 -14.36 -18.19 -3.84
N PHE A 472 -13.12 -18.31 -4.32
CA PHE A 472 -12.56 -17.45 -5.36
C PHE A 472 -11.99 -18.25 -6.52
N GLU A 473 -11.98 -17.66 -7.71
CA GLU A 473 -11.27 -18.18 -8.88
C GLU A 473 -9.75 -17.97 -8.71
N HIS A 474 -9.20 -18.56 -7.64
CA HIS A 474 -7.82 -18.40 -7.22
C HIS A 474 -7.32 -19.67 -6.52
N ASN A 475 -6.13 -20.14 -6.86
CA ASN A 475 -5.56 -21.38 -6.36
C ASN A 475 -4.12 -21.24 -5.85
N SER A 476 -3.73 -20.04 -5.43
CA SER A 476 -2.40 -19.72 -4.95
C SER A 476 -2.48 -18.84 -3.71
N ASP A 477 -1.34 -18.57 -3.08
CA ASP A 477 -1.26 -17.68 -1.94
C ASP A 477 -1.39 -16.20 -2.34
N SER A 478 -2.06 -15.43 -1.51
CA SER A 478 -2.18 -13.97 -1.61
C SER A 478 -2.11 -13.35 -0.20
N PRO A 479 -1.01 -13.51 0.54
CA PRO A 479 -0.95 -13.13 1.94
C PRO A 479 -0.98 -11.61 2.15
N TYR A 480 -0.64 -10.81 1.12
CA TYR A 480 -0.42 -9.37 1.22
C TYR A 480 -1.55 -8.49 0.66
N MET A 481 -2.70 -9.09 0.29
CA MET A 481 -3.87 -8.35 -0.21
C MET A 481 -3.53 -7.47 -1.44
N LEU A 482 -2.72 -8.00 -2.36
CA LEU A 482 -2.24 -7.31 -3.56
C LEU A 482 -2.73 -7.92 -4.87
N LEU A 483 -3.65 -8.88 -4.80
CA LEU A 483 -4.28 -9.54 -5.93
C LEU A 483 -5.80 -9.44 -5.85
N VAL A 484 -6.43 -9.18 -7.00
CA VAL A 484 -7.88 -9.27 -7.18
C VAL A 484 -8.23 -10.59 -7.85
N ALA A 485 -9.18 -11.32 -7.29
CA ALA A 485 -9.76 -12.53 -7.86
C ALA A 485 -11.27 -12.42 -7.94
N ASN A 486 -11.89 -13.16 -8.85
CA ASN A 486 -13.35 -13.22 -8.97
C ASN A 486 -13.92 -14.14 -7.88
N VAL A 487 -15.07 -13.78 -7.34
CA VAL A 487 -15.91 -14.66 -6.53
C VAL A 487 -16.42 -15.78 -7.44
N LYS A 488 -16.37 -17.04 -6.99
CA LYS A 488 -16.84 -18.20 -7.77
C LYS A 488 -18.30 -18.08 -8.15
N GLU A 489 -18.64 -18.63 -9.31
CA GLU A 489 -19.98 -18.53 -9.89
C GLU A 489 -21.08 -19.12 -8.99
N ASP A 490 -20.80 -20.24 -8.33
CA ASP A 490 -21.72 -20.90 -7.37
C ASP A 490 -21.96 -20.08 -6.08
N LYS A 491 -21.12 -19.11 -5.78
CA LYS A 491 -21.30 -18.16 -4.69
C LYS A 491 -21.99 -16.87 -5.13
N ARG A 492 -22.14 -16.63 -6.44
CA ARG A 492 -22.83 -15.46 -6.98
C ARG A 492 -24.35 -15.63 -6.89
N ARG A 493 -25.05 -14.52 -6.76
CA ARG A 493 -26.51 -14.46 -6.84
C ARG A 493 -26.93 -14.13 -8.26
N ALA A 494 -27.96 -14.81 -8.76
CA ALA A 494 -28.59 -14.43 -10.01
C ALA A 494 -29.18 -13.01 -9.90
N MET A 495 -28.86 -12.15 -10.87
CA MET A 495 -29.41 -10.79 -10.96
C MET A 495 -30.79 -10.81 -11.60
N THR A 496 -31.67 -9.92 -11.16
CA THR A 496 -32.94 -9.67 -11.88
C THR A 496 -32.66 -8.80 -13.11
N LYS A 497 -33.61 -8.82 -14.08
CA LYS A 497 -33.46 -7.99 -15.29
C LYS A 497 -33.34 -6.49 -14.98
N ASP A 498 -34.03 -6.02 -13.95
CA ASP A 498 -33.96 -4.62 -13.52
C ASP A 498 -32.62 -4.28 -12.87
N GLU A 499 -31.99 -5.22 -12.16
CA GLU A 499 -30.66 -5.07 -11.58
C GLU A 499 -29.55 -5.12 -12.63
N GLU A 500 -29.69 -5.93 -13.68
CA GLU A 500 -28.72 -6.04 -14.78
C GLU A 500 -28.59 -4.76 -15.60
N VAL A 501 -29.66 -3.98 -15.73
CA VAL A 501 -29.64 -2.72 -16.49
C VAL A 501 -29.16 -1.53 -15.69
N LEU A 502 -28.90 -1.69 -14.37
CA LEU A 502 -28.33 -0.63 -13.56
C LEU A 502 -26.95 -0.23 -14.06
N PHE A 503 -26.64 1.05 -13.97
CA PHE A 503 -25.39 1.61 -14.45
C PHE A 503 -24.75 2.55 -13.42
N GLY A 504 -23.43 2.69 -13.49
CA GLY A 504 -22.71 3.58 -12.59
C GLY A 504 -22.93 3.24 -11.11
N ILE A 505 -23.09 4.27 -10.29
CA ILE A 505 -23.21 4.15 -8.83
C ILE A 505 -24.47 3.42 -8.37
N ASP A 506 -25.51 3.34 -9.22
CA ASP A 506 -26.76 2.63 -8.88
C ASP A 506 -26.53 1.13 -8.64
N LYS A 507 -25.46 0.57 -9.19
CA LYS A 507 -25.03 -0.80 -8.95
C LYS A 507 -24.64 -1.06 -7.49
N LEU A 508 -24.28 -0.04 -6.71
CA LEU A 508 -23.62 -0.19 -5.40
C LEU A 508 -24.42 -1.02 -4.40
N ASN A 509 -25.73 -0.77 -4.32
CA ASN A 509 -26.57 -1.35 -3.26
C ASN A 509 -27.19 -2.71 -3.63
N VAL A 510 -26.79 -3.32 -4.73
CA VAL A 510 -27.32 -4.60 -5.18
C VAL A 510 -26.45 -5.74 -4.67
N PRO A 511 -26.96 -6.64 -3.79
CA PRO A 511 -26.22 -7.83 -3.38
C PRO A 511 -25.97 -8.77 -4.58
N ARG A 512 -24.72 -9.17 -4.83
CA ARG A 512 -24.32 -9.97 -6.00
C ARG A 512 -23.86 -11.37 -5.67
N SER A 513 -23.64 -11.63 -4.39
CA SER A 513 -23.14 -12.93 -3.94
C SER A 513 -23.67 -13.27 -2.55
N THR A 514 -23.30 -14.44 -2.04
CA THR A 514 -23.55 -14.87 -0.66
C THR A 514 -22.69 -14.08 0.36
N VAL A 515 -21.71 -13.29 -0.13
CA VAL A 515 -20.82 -12.44 0.68
C VAL A 515 -20.78 -11.01 0.12
N PRO A 516 -21.92 -10.30 0.14
CA PRO A 516 -22.11 -9.03 -0.56
C PRO A 516 -21.19 -7.91 -0.06
N ALA A 517 -20.78 -7.93 1.21
CA ALA A 517 -19.95 -6.86 1.78
C ALA A 517 -18.53 -6.80 1.19
N ILE A 518 -18.05 -7.89 0.58
CA ILE A 518 -16.71 -7.97 -0.03
C ILE A 518 -16.72 -8.15 -1.54
N THR A 519 -17.91 -8.32 -2.15
CA THR A 519 -18.04 -8.55 -3.60
C THR A 519 -18.27 -7.22 -4.29
N HIS A 520 -17.32 -6.83 -5.12
CA HIS A 520 -17.42 -5.59 -5.90
C HIS A 520 -18.46 -5.71 -7.03
N VAL A 521 -18.78 -4.58 -7.70
CA VAL A 521 -19.83 -4.53 -8.75
C VAL A 521 -19.53 -5.37 -9.99
N ASP A 522 -18.28 -5.76 -10.19
CA ASP A 522 -17.76 -6.65 -11.24
C ASP A 522 -17.53 -8.09 -10.77
N TYR A 523 -18.06 -8.47 -9.60
CA TYR A 523 -17.86 -9.77 -8.94
C TYR A 523 -16.43 -10.04 -8.47
N SER A 524 -15.56 -9.06 -8.49
CA SER A 524 -14.20 -9.19 -7.99
C SER A 524 -14.10 -8.92 -6.49
N ALA A 525 -13.01 -9.40 -5.88
CA ALA A 525 -12.59 -9.09 -4.52
C ALA A 525 -11.06 -9.04 -4.42
N ARG A 526 -10.53 -8.12 -3.61
CA ARG A 526 -9.09 -8.05 -3.30
C ARG A 526 -8.78 -8.97 -2.13
N ILE A 527 -8.32 -10.16 -2.43
CA ILE A 527 -8.20 -11.26 -1.48
C ILE A 527 -6.93 -11.19 -0.62
N GLN A 528 -7.06 -11.60 0.65
CA GLN A 528 -5.95 -11.98 1.51
C GLN A 528 -6.13 -13.44 1.93
N THR A 529 -5.14 -14.30 1.68
CA THR A 529 -5.06 -15.64 2.29
C THR A 529 -4.43 -15.55 3.67
N VAL A 530 -5.07 -16.14 4.69
CA VAL A 530 -4.61 -16.16 6.07
C VAL A 530 -4.04 -17.54 6.37
N HIS A 531 -2.77 -17.56 6.81
CA HIS A 531 -2.00 -18.77 7.06
C HIS A 531 -1.84 -18.97 8.56
N ALA A 532 -2.06 -20.21 9.02
CA ALA A 532 -1.97 -20.57 10.43
C ALA A 532 -0.57 -20.38 11.04
N ASP A 533 0.47 -20.47 10.22
CA ASP A 533 1.86 -20.36 10.65
C ASP A 533 2.40 -18.93 10.72
N THR A 534 1.83 -18.00 9.92
CA THR A 534 2.23 -16.57 9.93
C THR A 534 1.37 -15.72 10.86
N ASN A 535 0.08 -16.03 10.98
CA ASN A 535 -0.83 -15.34 11.90
C ASN A 535 -1.83 -16.33 12.53
N PRO A 536 -1.39 -17.17 13.48
CA PRO A 536 -2.21 -18.24 14.07
C PRO A 536 -3.47 -17.72 14.74
N ARG A 537 -3.39 -16.58 15.44
CA ARG A 537 -4.53 -16.01 16.17
C ARG A 537 -5.62 -15.49 15.20
N TYR A 538 -5.22 -14.85 14.12
CA TYR A 538 -6.17 -14.37 13.12
C TYR A 538 -6.81 -15.54 12.34
N HIS A 539 -5.99 -16.54 12.00
CA HIS A 539 -6.48 -17.79 11.42
C HIS A 539 -7.52 -18.48 12.34
N ALA A 540 -7.24 -18.56 13.65
CA ALA A 540 -8.13 -19.18 14.61
C ALA A 540 -9.48 -18.45 14.74
N VAL A 541 -9.51 -17.12 14.74
CA VAL A 541 -10.77 -16.35 14.75
C VAL A 541 -11.61 -16.63 13.51
N ILE A 542 -10.99 -16.66 12.31
CA ILE A 542 -11.71 -16.97 11.07
C ILE A 542 -12.19 -18.43 11.07
N SER A 543 -11.40 -19.36 11.59
CA SER A 543 -11.78 -20.77 11.73
C SER A 543 -12.98 -20.93 12.67
N GLN A 544 -12.97 -20.25 13.83
CA GLN A 544 -14.09 -20.27 14.77
C GLN A 544 -15.35 -19.62 14.18
N PHE A 545 -15.19 -18.54 13.40
CA PHE A 545 -16.29 -17.93 12.64
C PHE A 545 -16.86 -18.90 11.60
N LYS A 546 -15.99 -19.64 10.89
CA LYS A 546 -16.40 -20.70 9.94
C LYS A 546 -17.20 -21.80 10.64
N GLU A 547 -16.76 -22.26 11.80
CA GLU A 547 -17.49 -23.29 12.58
C GLU A 547 -18.89 -22.84 12.96
N LYS A 548 -19.05 -21.56 13.37
CA LYS A 548 -20.35 -21.01 13.76
C LYS A 548 -21.28 -20.70 12.57
N THR A 549 -20.73 -20.41 11.39
CA THR A 549 -21.49 -19.78 10.30
C THR A 549 -21.39 -20.50 8.95
N GLY A 550 -20.44 -21.40 8.79
CA GLY A 550 -20.09 -22.03 7.49
C GLY A 550 -19.29 -21.12 6.56
N CYS A 551 -18.92 -19.88 6.96
CA CYS A 551 -18.22 -18.90 6.13
C CYS A 551 -16.74 -18.79 6.55
N PRO A 552 -15.75 -19.20 5.70
CA PRO A 552 -14.33 -19.21 6.07
C PRO A 552 -13.63 -17.88 5.80
N LEU A 553 -14.36 -16.78 5.74
CA LEU A 553 -13.80 -15.47 5.42
C LEU A 553 -14.51 -14.35 6.20
N VAL A 554 -13.79 -13.26 6.42
CA VAL A 554 -14.29 -12.05 7.07
C VAL A 554 -13.96 -10.82 6.22
N VAL A 555 -14.73 -9.75 6.38
CA VAL A 555 -14.31 -8.41 5.90
C VAL A 555 -13.03 -8.03 6.64
N ASN A 556 -12.03 -7.51 5.93
CA ASN A 556 -10.83 -6.91 6.51
C ASN A 556 -10.59 -5.52 5.92
N THR A 557 -10.53 -4.52 6.77
CA THR A 557 -10.12 -3.16 6.41
C THR A 557 -9.16 -2.61 7.45
N SER A 558 -8.35 -1.62 7.07
CA SER A 558 -7.39 -0.96 7.98
C SER A 558 -8.09 -0.38 9.20
N PHE A 559 -7.47 -0.50 10.37
CA PHE A 559 -8.00 0.07 11.60
C PHE A 559 -7.64 1.57 11.67
N ASN A 560 -8.49 2.40 11.11
CA ASN A 560 -8.41 3.86 11.06
C ASN A 560 -9.70 4.45 10.48
N VAL A 561 -9.87 5.75 10.55
CA VAL A 561 -10.88 6.51 9.77
C VAL A 561 -10.24 7.12 8.50
N ARG A 562 -11.03 7.81 7.67
CA ARG A 562 -10.54 8.56 6.51
C ARG A 562 -9.53 9.62 6.96
N GLY A 563 -8.41 9.75 6.25
CA GLY A 563 -7.33 10.71 6.57
C GLY A 563 -6.40 10.29 7.70
N GLU A 564 -6.78 9.32 8.52
CA GLU A 564 -5.96 8.80 9.62
C GLU A 564 -4.95 7.76 9.13
N PRO A 565 -3.67 7.75 9.59
CA PRO A 565 -2.80 6.59 9.50
C PRO A 565 -3.41 5.37 10.22
N ILE A 566 -3.09 4.14 9.78
CA ILE A 566 -3.48 2.94 10.54
C ILE A 566 -3.03 3.08 11.99
N ILE A 567 -3.87 2.70 12.97
CA ILE A 567 -3.54 2.79 14.39
C ILE A 567 -2.24 2.04 14.70
N CYS A 568 -1.50 2.53 15.70
CA CYS A 568 -0.26 1.89 16.13
C CYS A 568 -0.37 1.32 17.55
N THR A 569 -0.84 2.13 18.51
CA THR A 569 -0.86 1.82 19.94
C THR A 569 -2.23 1.39 20.45
N PRO A 570 -2.32 0.75 21.63
CA PRO A 570 -3.61 0.48 22.30
C PRO A 570 -4.44 1.76 22.52
N THR A 571 -3.78 2.86 22.85
CA THR A 571 -4.42 4.19 23.00
C THR A 571 -5.03 4.66 21.68
N ASP A 572 -4.33 4.50 20.54
CA ASP A 572 -4.89 4.83 19.22
C ASP A 572 -6.12 3.96 18.92
N ALA A 573 -6.03 2.65 19.21
CA ALA A 573 -7.13 1.70 19.01
C ALA A 573 -8.37 2.12 19.81
N PHE A 574 -8.20 2.44 21.10
CA PHE A 574 -9.29 2.86 21.96
C PHE A 574 -9.92 4.18 21.50
N LYS A 575 -9.11 5.18 21.12
CA LYS A 575 -9.60 6.47 20.62
C LYS A 575 -10.38 6.31 19.31
N CYS A 576 -9.85 5.55 18.34
CA CYS A 576 -10.56 5.26 17.10
C CYS A 576 -11.85 4.45 17.34
N PHE A 577 -11.83 3.49 18.27
CA PHE A 577 -13.01 2.77 18.72
C PHE A 577 -14.05 3.72 19.28
N MET A 578 -13.71 4.60 20.23
CA MET A 578 -14.65 5.54 20.86
C MET A 578 -15.18 6.59 19.88
N GLY A 579 -14.37 7.01 18.91
CA GLY A 579 -14.73 8.00 17.89
C GLY A 579 -15.55 7.49 16.71
N THR A 580 -15.86 6.19 16.65
CA THR A 580 -16.60 5.55 15.55
C THR A 580 -17.75 4.69 16.06
N GLU A 581 -18.57 4.15 15.15
CA GLU A 581 -19.68 3.24 15.47
C GLU A 581 -19.26 1.75 15.44
N MET A 582 -18.01 1.42 15.80
CA MET A 582 -17.61 0.03 16.05
C MET A 582 -18.27 -0.50 17.32
N ASP A 583 -18.67 -1.76 17.31
CA ASP A 583 -19.41 -2.38 18.43
C ASP A 583 -18.47 -2.98 19.49
N VAL A 584 -17.38 -3.59 19.03
CA VAL A 584 -16.44 -4.36 19.87
C VAL A 584 -15.01 -3.96 19.54
N LEU A 585 -14.14 -3.98 20.55
CA LEU A 585 -12.69 -3.81 20.39
C LEU A 585 -11.96 -4.96 21.07
N ALA A 586 -11.12 -5.69 20.33
CA ALA A 586 -10.23 -6.72 20.81
C ALA A 586 -8.76 -6.27 20.67
N VAL A 587 -8.09 -6.01 21.79
CA VAL A 587 -6.68 -5.57 21.86
C VAL A 587 -5.90 -6.55 22.72
N GLY A 588 -4.95 -7.29 22.14
CA GLY A 588 -4.28 -8.40 22.84
C GLY A 588 -5.32 -9.37 23.40
N ASN A 589 -5.25 -9.63 24.69
CA ASN A 589 -6.21 -10.48 25.41
C ASN A 589 -7.37 -9.68 26.07
N PHE A 590 -7.57 -8.42 25.68
CA PHE A 590 -8.58 -7.55 26.27
C PHE A 590 -9.74 -7.33 25.31
N LEU A 591 -10.97 -7.50 25.80
CA LEU A 591 -12.21 -7.32 25.05
C LEU A 591 -13.04 -6.18 25.67
N LEU A 592 -13.48 -5.26 24.81
CA LEU A 592 -14.27 -4.08 25.15
C LEU A 592 -15.55 -4.06 24.31
N TYR A 593 -16.67 -3.68 24.93
CA TYR A 593 -17.94 -3.43 24.25
C TYR A 593 -18.25 -1.94 24.28
N LYS A 594 -18.69 -1.38 23.15
CA LYS A 594 -19.00 0.06 23.01
C LYS A 594 -20.06 0.51 24.04
N GLU A 595 -21.10 -0.26 24.18
CA GLU A 595 -22.23 0.00 25.08
C GLU A 595 -21.87 0.05 26.58
N GLN A 596 -20.70 -0.49 26.96
CA GLN A 596 -20.20 -0.49 28.33
C GLN A 596 -19.27 0.69 28.61
N GLN A 597 -18.85 1.45 27.58
CA GLN A 597 -17.92 2.57 27.75
C GLN A 597 -18.66 3.83 28.21
N ASP A 598 -17.96 4.69 28.94
CA ASP A 598 -18.46 6.01 29.31
C ASP A 598 -18.62 6.88 28.06
N GLU A 599 -19.83 7.39 27.83
CA GLU A 599 -20.11 8.28 26.69
C GLU A 599 -19.32 9.59 26.73
N ALA A 600 -18.87 10.02 27.91
CA ALA A 600 -18.01 11.20 28.04
C ALA A 600 -16.64 11.05 27.37
N LEU A 601 -16.22 9.80 27.08
CA LEU A 601 -14.97 9.49 26.37
C LEU A 601 -15.12 9.54 24.82
N LYS A 602 -16.33 9.79 24.31
CA LYS A 602 -16.53 9.97 22.87
C LYS A 602 -15.86 11.27 22.39
N GLU A 603 -15.02 11.15 21.36
CA GLU A 603 -14.43 12.27 20.66
C GLU A 603 -15.14 12.48 19.31
N ASN A 604 -15.22 13.71 18.81
CA ASN A 604 -15.60 13.94 17.42
C ASN A 604 -14.44 13.56 16.51
N TYR A 605 -14.48 12.34 16.01
CA TYR A 605 -13.40 11.73 15.22
C TYR A 605 -13.52 12.04 13.74
N GLU A 606 -14.71 12.41 13.26
CA GLU A 606 -15.01 12.68 11.84
C GLU A 606 -14.23 13.89 11.30
N GLU A 607 -14.07 14.95 12.12
CA GLU A 607 -13.39 16.19 11.74
C GLU A 607 -11.91 16.26 12.20
N ARG A 608 -11.38 15.18 12.79
CA ARG A 608 -10.05 15.20 13.42
C ARG A 608 -8.90 15.20 12.41
N TYR A 609 -9.11 14.59 11.25
CA TYR A 609 -8.06 14.39 10.25
C TYR A 609 -8.42 15.11 8.95
N GLU A 610 -7.40 15.63 8.25
CA GLU A 610 -7.57 16.20 6.92
C GLU A 610 -8.06 15.13 5.93
N LEU A 611 -9.02 15.52 5.07
CA LEU A 611 -9.55 14.63 4.05
C LEU A 611 -8.46 14.34 2.98
N ASP A 612 -8.35 13.10 2.57
CA ASP A 612 -7.42 12.59 1.56
C ASP A 612 -8.08 12.44 0.17
#